data_84a643b640fb1a4d963540b50d70c7ab
#
_entry.id   84a643b640fb1a4d963540b50d70c7ab
#
_cell.length_a   1.000
_cell.length_b   1.000
_cell.length_c   1.000
_cell.angle_alpha   90.00
_cell.angle_beta   90.00
_cell.angle_gamma   90.00
#
_symmetry.space_group_name_H-M   'P 1'
#
loop_
_entity.id
_entity.type
_entity.pdbx_description
1 polymer ?
#
loop_
_entity_poly.entity_id
_entity_poly.type
_entity_poly.pdbx_seq_one_letter_code
_entity_poly.pdbx_strand_id
1 'polypeptide(L)' 'GPGPLEWYRLTVPDPYGFVSLELPCDIMQLYTDGTLTADDFYHGVPWRLPKKLLFGKECYVVTTTTEQNIYRERPLYR' A
#
# COMPACT_ATOMS: atom_id res chain seq x y z
N GLY A 1 -11.47 -11.39 12.32
CA GLY A 1 -11.70 -10.19 11.56
C GLY A 1 -10.45 -9.66 10.94
N PRO A 2 -10.53 -8.57 10.22
CA PRO A 2 -9.33 -8.01 9.60
C PRO A 2 -8.37 -7.55 10.68
N GLY A 3 -7.10 -7.64 10.34
CA GLY A 3 -6.08 -7.16 11.23
C GLY A 3 -6.02 -5.64 11.24
N PRO A 4 -4.95 -5.10 11.77
CA PRO A 4 -4.83 -3.65 11.89
C PRO A 4 -4.86 -2.97 10.53
N LEU A 5 -5.44 -1.79 10.55
CA LEU A 5 -5.51 -0.92 9.40
C LEU A 5 -4.52 0.21 9.63
N GLU A 6 -3.66 0.46 8.67
CA GLU A 6 -2.67 1.52 8.78
C GLU A 6 -2.76 2.47 7.61
N TRP A 7 -2.54 3.75 7.88
CA TRP A 7 -2.62 4.80 6.89
C TRP A 7 -1.26 5.46 6.73
N TYR A 8 -0.83 5.62 5.50
CA TYR A 8 0.43 6.27 5.19
C TYR A 8 0.18 7.40 4.22
N ARG A 9 0.66 8.59 4.56
CA ARG A 9 0.56 9.70 3.62
C ARG A 9 1.68 9.57 2.60
N LEU A 10 1.33 9.76 1.33
CA LEU A 10 2.27 9.60 0.25
C LEU A 10 2.37 10.90 -0.54
N THR A 11 3.59 11.41 -0.65
CA THR A 11 3.84 12.66 -1.36
C THR A 11 4.98 12.43 -2.34
N VAL A 12 4.80 12.89 -3.57
CA VAL A 12 5.87 12.79 -4.57
C VAL A 12 6.27 14.18 -5.02
N PRO A 13 7.56 14.38 -5.32
CA PRO A 13 8.08 15.72 -5.66
C PRO A 13 7.83 16.14 -7.10
N ASP A 14 7.52 15.17 -7.98
CA ASP A 14 7.33 15.46 -9.39
C ASP A 14 6.41 14.39 -9.99
N PRO A 15 5.90 14.60 -11.22
CA PRO A 15 4.98 13.64 -11.83
C PRO A 15 5.66 12.59 -12.70
N TYR A 16 6.98 12.50 -12.68
CA TYR A 16 7.71 11.65 -13.60
C TYR A 16 8.06 10.31 -13.00
N GLY A 17 7.94 9.26 -13.82
CA GLY A 17 8.36 7.93 -13.40
C GLY A 17 7.37 7.28 -12.43
N PHE A 18 7.90 6.39 -11.62
CA PHE A 18 7.11 5.54 -10.75
C PHE A 18 7.63 5.57 -9.33
N VAL A 19 6.77 5.23 -8.40
CA VAL A 19 7.15 4.96 -7.03
C VAL A 19 6.80 3.50 -6.74
N SER A 20 7.66 2.83 -5.97
CA SER A 20 7.41 1.44 -5.57
C SER A 20 7.09 1.39 -4.09
N LEU A 21 6.02 0.71 -3.76
CA LEU A 21 5.58 0.55 -2.38
C LEU A 21 5.76 -0.90 -1.96
N GLU A 22 6.40 -1.08 -0.81
CA GLU A 22 6.68 -2.41 -0.29
C GLU A 22 6.42 -2.38 1.20
N LEU A 23 5.21 -2.74 1.58
CA LEU A 23 4.76 -2.67 2.96
C LEU A 23 4.29 -4.06 3.42
N PRO A 24 4.55 -4.42 4.68
CA PRO A 24 4.15 -5.73 5.19
C PRO A 24 2.64 -5.76 5.43
N CYS A 25 1.89 -6.18 4.43
CA CYS A 25 0.43 -6.21 4.52
C CYS A 25 -0.12 -7.20 3.49
N ASP A 26 -1.41 -7.45 3.56
CA ASP A 26 -2.09 -8.31 2.59
C ASP A 26 -2.70 -7.50 1.47
N ILE A 27 -3.26 -6.36 1.81
CA ILE A 27 -4.00 -5.53 0.86
C ILE A 27 -3.52 -4.09 0.98
N MET A 28 -3.29 -3.47 -0.16
CA MET A 28 -2.96 -2.05 -0.22
C MET A 28 -4.02 -1.33 -1.04
N GLN A 29 -4.43 -0.15 -0.56
CA GLN A 29 -5.38 0.68 -1.26
C GLN A 29 -4.83 2.09 -1.36
N LEU A 30 -4.97 2.69 -2.53
CA LEU A 30 -4.51 4.05 -2.76
C LEU A 30 -5.71 4.97 -2.88
N TYR A 31 -5.72 6.01 -2.06
CA TYR A 31 -6.73 7.06 -2.14
C TYR A 31 -6.06 8.35 -2.61
N THR A 32 -6.65 8.99 -3.59
CA THR A 32 -6.18 10.30 -4.04
C THR A 32 -7.34 11.27 -3.94
N ASP A 33 -7.14 12.35 -3.21
CA ASP A 33 -8.16 13.36 -2.95
C ASP A 33 -9.46 12.75 -2.46
N GLY A 34 -9.33 11.74 -1.57
CA GLY A 34 -10.49 11.11 -0.95
C GLY A 34 -11.17 10.03 -1.76
N THR A 35 -10.67 9.72 -2.95
CA THR A 35 -11.27 8.71 -3.82
C THR A 35 -10.36 7.50 -3.92
N LEU A 36 -10.94 6.31 -3.82
CA LEU A 36 -10.19 5.07 -4.03
C LEU A 36 -9.77 5.01 -5.50
N THR A 37 -8.47 5.05 -5.72
CA THR A 37 -7.91 5.14 -7.07
C THR A 37 -7.36 3.81 -7.55
N ALA A 38 -6.79 3.03 -6.64
CA ALA A 38 -6.22 1.73 -7.00
C ALA A 38 -6.17 0.85 -5.77
N ASP A 39 -6.15 -0.46 -5.98
CA ASP A 39 -5.94 -1.41 -4.88
C ASP A 39 -5.20 -2.61 -5.41
N ASP A 40 -4.58 -3.36 -4.51
CA ASP A 40 -3.82 -4.54 -4.88
C ASP A 40 -3.67 -5.47 -3.70
N PHE A 41 -3.55 -6.76 -4.00
CA PHE A 41 -3.18 -7.76 -3.03
C PHE A 41 -1.67 -7.92 -3.10
N TYR A 42 -1.03 -7.84 -1.95
CA TYR A 42 0.42 -7.92 -1.92
C TYR A 42 0.88 -9.37 -2.07
N HIS A 43 1.73 -9.61 -3.05
CA HIS A 43 2.23 -10.96 -3.34
C HIS A 43 3.74 -11.03 -3.19
N GLY A 44 4.34 -10.12 -2.45
CA GLY A 44 5.79 -10.10 -2.34
C GLY A 44 6.46 -9.32 -3.45
N VAL A 45 5.69 -8.72 -4.34
CA VAL A 45 6.21 -7.89 -5.42
C VAL A 45 5.85 -6.44 -5.11
N PRO A 46 6.80 -5.52 -5.19
CA PRO A 46 6.50 -4.12 -4.91
C PRO A 46 5.38 -3.60 -5.80
N TRP A 47 4.52 -2.76 -5.21
CA TRP A 47 3.42 -2.15 -5.93
C TRP A 47 3.93 -0.86 -6.58
N ARG A 48 3.95 -0.85 -7.90
CA ARG A 48 4.47 0.29 -8.65
C ARG A 48 3.33 1.19 -9.09
N LEU A 49 3.46 2.46 -8.76
CA LEU A 49 2.43 3.45 -9.10
C LEU A 49 3.06 4.58 -9.90
N PRO A 50 2.42 5.01 -11.00
CA PRO A 50 2.90 6.18 -11.72
C PRO A 50 2.81 7.41 -10.84
N LYS A 51 3.87 8.17 -10.75
CA LYS A 51 3.87 9.36 -9.91
C LYS A 51 2.86 10.39 -10.37
N LYS A 52 2.53 10.40 -11.65
CA LYS A 52 1.56 11.36 -12.18
C LYS A 52 0.18 11.19 -11.55
N LEU A 53 -0.12 10.00 -11.02
CA LEU A 53 -1.40 9.79 -10.34
C LEU A 53 -1.42 10.46 -8.97
N LEU A 54 -0.25 10.74 -8.42
CA LEU A 54 -0.11 11.20 -7.05
C LEU A 54 0.26 12.68 -6.96
N PHE A 55 0.91 13.18 -7.98
CA PHE A 55 1.49 14.51 -7.93
C PHE A 55 0.41 15.58 -7.79
N GLY A 56 0.59 16.47 -6.84
CA GLY A 56 -0.34 17.56 -6.61
C GLY A 56 -1.63 17.16 -5.93
N LYS A 57 -1.73 15.92 -5.44
CA LYS A 57 -2.93 15.42 -4.79
C LYS A 57 -2.63 15.00 -3.38
N GLU A 58 -3.69 14.92 -2.57
CA GLU A 58 -3.58 14.43 -1.22
C GLU A 58 -3.75 12.91 -1.28
N CYS A 59 -2.65 12.18 -1.08
CA CYS A 59 -2.64 10.74 -1.30
C CYS A 59 -2.39 9.98 -0.01
N TYR A 60 -3.12 8.89 0.17
CA TYR A 60 -2.95 7.99 1.29
C TYR A 60 -2.93 6.56 0.80
N VAL A 61 -2.02 5.78 1.38
CA VAL A 61 -2.02 4.33 1.19
C VAL A 61 -2.55 3.71 2.46
N VAL A 62 -3.55 2.87 2.33
CA VAL A 62 -4.14 2.17 3.46
C VAL A 62 -3.76 0.71 3.33
N THR A 63 -3.21 0.16 4.38
CA THR A 63 -2.80 -1.24 4.39
C THR A 63 -3.62 -2.03 5.38
N THR A 64 -3.92 -3.28 5.01
CA THR A 64 -4.67 -4.19 5.87
C THR A 64 -3.90 -5.48 5.98
N THR A 65 -3.77 -5.99 7.20
CA THR A 65 -3.10 -7.24 7.47
C THR A 65 -4.06 -8.17 8.18
N THR A 66 -4.14 -9.40 7.73
CA THR A 66 -5.04 -10.37 8.33
C THR A 66 -4.32 -11.18 9.41
N GLU A 67 -5.09 -11.79 10.28
CA GLU A 67 -4.53 -12.67 11.29
C GLU A 67 -3.81 -13.85 10.69
N GLN A 68 -4.34 -14.37 9.61
CA GLN A 68 -3.72 -15.50 8.93
C GLN A 68 -2.32 -15.18 8.49
N ASN A 69 -2.14 -13.99 7.95
CA ASN A 69 -0.84 -13.58 7.50
C ASN A 69 0.15 -13.50 8.66
N ILE A 70 -0.31 -13.00 9.80
CA ILE A 70 0.52 -12.94 10.99
C ILE A 70 0.98 -14.31 11.41
N TYR A 71 0.08 -15.27 11.42
CA TYR A 71 0.43 -16.63 11.80
C TYR A 71 1.42 -17.26 10.85
N ARG A 72 1.25 -17.04 9.58
CA ARG A 72 2.15 -17.61 8.59
C ARG A 72 3.56 -17.07 8.74
N GLU A 73 3.68 -15.82 9.04
CA GLU A 73 5.00 -15.21 9.12
C GLU A 73 5.84 -15.79 10.24
N ARG A 74 5.23 -16.05 11.36
CA ARG A 74 5.99 -16.53 12.49
C ARG A 74 6.65 -17.88 12.26
N PRO A 75 5.94 -18.88 11.74
CA PRO A 75 6.61 -20.17 11.54
C PRO A 75 7.62 -20.15 10.41
N LEU A 76 7.47 -19.26 9.45
CA LEU A 76 8.35 -19.27 8.30
C LEU A 76 9.75 -18.77 8.61
N TYR A 77 9.91 -18.08 9.70
CA TYR A 77 11.18 -17.41 9.98
C TYR A 77 11.94 -18.04 11.12
N ARG A 78 11.63 -19.25 11.40
CA ARG A 78 12.35 -19.98 12.44
C ARG A 78 13.55 -20.66 11.93
#